data_804998a360128bda815d76a61c8a0893
#
_entry.id   804998a360128bda815d76a61c8a0893
#
_cell.length_a   1.000
_cell.length_b   1.000
_cell.length_c   1.000
_cell.angle_alpha   90.00
_cell.angle_beta   90.00
_cell.angle_gamma   90.00
#
_symmetry.space_group_name_H-M   'P 1'
#
loop_
_entity.id
_entity.type
_entity.pdbx_description
1 polymer ?
#
loop_
_entity_poly.entity_id
_entity_poly.type
_entity_poly.pdbx_seq_one_letter_code
_entity_poly.pdbx_strand_id
1 'polypeptide(L)'
;MTSIIGPEIIQRIGNTPLYELTSYSTENIKFYAKLEWYNPFGSVKDRAAYWMIKDAEKKGLLVKNKSIIIEPTSGNTGIALTGIASSMGYKVEIVIPEKVSEETKRILRNLGATLHETSDDLCPRVGAGTDQSIALATAIAKPRSDVYYMPNQYENDSNFLAHYESTGPEIWEQTNGKVTHFFTGCGTGGTITGTGTFLKEKKENLQVVAIQAQQNHLLQGLRNFEESSMPDLFKRREKVVDRWMTATNQDSFNTVKDLLNKEGLFVGPSSGSVMSSMLQFSKEIDKGVIVGIFADDGRKFKSLYKEQKVLVESDYASALDKLPELYIKQ
;
A
#
# COMPACT_ATOMS: atom_id res chain seq x y z
N MET A 1 -8.92 27.33 -7.72
CA MET A 1 -7.96 26.61 -8.57
C MET A 1 -8.72 25.47 -9.22
N THR A 2 -8.78 25.41 -10.53
CA THR A 2 -9.31 24.26 -11.27
C THR A 2 -8.40 23.07 -10.98
N SER A 3 -8.96 21.91 -10.60
CA SER A 3 -8.17 20.71 -10.36
C SER A 3 -7.43 20.36 -11.66
N ILE A 4 -6.14 20.13 -11.56
CA ILE A 4 -5.28 19.74 -12.70
C ILE A 4 -5.63 18.31 -13.17
N ILE A 5 -6.28 17.52 -12.31
CA ILE A 5 -6.63 16.11 -12.54
C ILE A 5 -8.15 16.02 -12.69
N GLY A 6 -8.62 15.54 -13.84
CA GLY A 6 -10.04 15.32 -14.11
C GLY A 6 -10.61 14.10 -13.36
N PRO A 7 -11.93 14.05 -13.14
CA PRO A 7 -12.59 12.94 -12.41
C PRO A 7 -12.46 11.60 -13.12
N GLU A 8 -12.13 11.54 -14.40
CA GLU A 8 -11.94 10.30 -15.17
C GLU A 8 -10.74 9.47 -14.69
N ILE A 9 -9.77 10.12 -14.05
CA ILE A 9 -8.60 9.40 -13.48
C ILE A 9 -9.01 8.33 -12.47
N ILE A 10 -10.11 8.54 -11.75
CA ILE A 10 -10.63 7.62 -10.73
C ILE A 10 -11.08 6.30 -11.35
N GLN A 11 -11.54 6.30 -12.59
CA GLN A 11 -11.99 5.09 -13.30
C GLN A 11 -10.85 4.14 -13.64
N ARG A 12 -9.61 4.60 -13.50
CA ARG A 12 -8.40 3.79 -13.72
C ARG A 12 -7.88 3.12 -12.44
N ILE A 13 -8.57 3.29 -11.30
CA ILE A 13 -8.20 2.62 -10.06
C ILE A 13 -8.58 1.14 -10.16
N GLY A 14 -7.64 0.26 -9.85
CA GLY A 14 -7.80 -1.17 -10.02
C GLY A 14 -7.33 -1.67 -11.38
N ASN A 15 -7.67 -2.90 -11.71
CA ASN A 15 -7.25 -3.61 -12.92
C ASN A 15 -5.72 -3.55 -13.13
N THR A 16 -4.97 -3.59 -12.04
CA THR A 16 -3.51 -3.54 -12.08
C THR A 16 -2.92 -4.82 -12.67
N PRO A 17 -1.76 -4.75 -13.32
CA PRO A 17 -1.15 -5.94 -13.91
C PRO A 17 -0.78 -6.99 -12.86
N LEU A 18 -0.92 -8.26 -13.24
CA LEU A 18 -0.28 -9.39 -12.58
C LEU A 18 0.89 -9.85 -13.45
N TYR A 19 2.11 -9.65 -12.95
CA TYR A 19 3.35 -9.91 -13.69
C TYR A 19 4.00 -11.22 -13.22
N GLU A 20 4.32 -12.12 -14.14
CA GLU A 20 5.09 -13.33 -13.82
C GLU A 20 6.56 -12.98 -13.65
N LEU A 21 7.12 -13.30 -12.47
CA LEU A 21 8.53 -13.13 -12.16
C LEU A 21 9.32 -14.30 -12.74
N THR A 22 9.60 -14.24 -14.04
CA THR A 22 10.13 -15.37 -14.81
C THR A 22 11.52 -15.79 -14.38
N SER A 23 12.36 -14.86 -13.91
CA SER A 23 13.71 -15.16 -13.39
C SER A 23 13.70 -15.98 -12.09
N TYR A 24 12.56 -16.07 -11.42
CA TYR A 24 12.39 -16.81 -10.17
C TYR A 24 11.45 -18.01 -10.32
N SER A 25 10.62 -18.03 -11.35
CA SER A 25 9.68 -19.12 -11.62
C SER A 25 10.39 -20.37 -12.11
N THR A 26 9.88 -21.53 -11.69
CA THR A 26 10.31 -22.85 -12.14
C THR A 26 9.13 -23.55 -12.85
N GLU A 27 9.32 -24.80 -13.27
CA GLU A 27 8.24 -25.61 -13.81
C GLU A 27 7.11 -25.80 -12.81
N ASN A 28 7.46 -26.07 -11.55
CA ASN A 28 6.52 -26.43 -10.48
C ASN A 28 6.05 -25.23 -9.65
N ILE A 29 6.86 -24.19 -9.50
CA ILE A 29 6.54 -23.02 -8.68
C ILE A 29 6.55 -21.77 -9.55
N LYS A 30 5.39 -21.10 -9.61
CA LYS A 30 5.22 -19.84 -10.33
C LYS A 30 5.10 -18.69 -9.36
N PHE A 31 5.86 -17.61 -9.62
CA PHE A 31 5.83 -16.37 -8.84
C PHE A 31 5.19 -15.26 -9.64
N TYR A 32 4.21 -14.60 -9.03
CA TYR A 32 3.54 -13.45 -9.62
C TYR A 32 3.58 -12.25 -8.67
N ALA A 33 3.80 -11.09 -9.25
CA ALA A 33 3.70 -9.79 -8.58
C ALA A 33 2.45 -9.04 -9.05
N LYS A 34 1.58 -8.65 -8.12
CA LYS A 34 0.46 -7.74 -8.39
C LYS A 34 0.97 -6.31 -8.27
N LEU A 35 1.11 -5.62 -9.39
CA LEU A 35 1.82 -4.34 -9.52
C LEU A 35 0.90 -3.16 -9.18
N GLU A 36 0.75 -2.84 -7.91
CA GLU A 36 -0.21 -1.84 -7.43
C GLU A 36 0.19 -0.37 -7.69
N TRP A 37 1.42 -0.11 -8.13
CA TRP A 37 1.79 1.24 -8.58
C TRP A 37 1.21 1.65 -9.94
N TYR A 38 0.56 0.73 -10.65
CA TYR A 38 -0.21 1.05 -11.84
C TYR A 38 -1.53 1.77 -11.53
N ASN A 39 -1.94 1.81 -10.27
CA ASN A 39 -2.99 2.74 -9.86
C ASN A 39 -2.57 4.20 -10.10
N PRO A 40 -3.52 5.11 -10.38
CA PRO A 40 -3.25 6.49 -10.80
C PRO A 40 -2.34 7.30 -9.88
N PHE A 41 -2.43 7.08 -8.56
CA PHE A 41 -1.62 7.77 -7.57
C PHE A 41 -0.46 6.91 -7.05
N GLY A 42 -0.21 5.80 -7.73
CA GLY A 42 1.00 5.00 -7.64
C GLY A 42 1.09 4.09 -6.43
N SER A 43 -0.02 3.57 -5.92
CA SER A 43 0.02 2.56 -4.86
C SER A 43 -1.29 1.78 -4.65
N VAL A 44 -1.19 0.71 -3.90
CA VAL A 44 -2.32 -0.08 -3.39
C VAL A 44 -3.35 0.75 -2.61
N LYS A 45 -2.96 1.89 -2.07
CA LYS A 45 -3.83 2.75 -1.26
C LYS A 45 -4.89 3.50 -2.07
N ASP A 46 -4.72 3.62 -3.37
CA ASP A 46 -5.71 4.22 -4.26
C ASP A 46 -7.05 3.50 -4.15
N ARG A 47 -7.03 2.18 -4.05
CA ARG A 47 -8.21 1.35 -3.87
C ARG A 47 -8.95 1.68 -2.58
N ALA A 48 -8.25 1.61 -1.44
CA ALA A 48 -8.84 1.89 -0.13
C ALA A 48 -9.35 3.33 -0.04
N ALA A 49 -8.57 4.30 -0.50
CA ALA A 49 -8.94 5.71 -0.49
C ALA A 49 -10.22 5.96 -1.31
N TYR A 50 -10.31 5.42 -2.51
CA TYR A 50 -11.49 5.53 -3.36
C TYR A 50 -12.74 4.96 -2.69
N TRP A 51 -12.65 3.73 -2.15
CA TRP A 51 -13.79 3.08 -1.51
C TRP A 51 -14.24 3.81 -0.24
N MET A 52 -13.30 4.31 0.57
CA MET A 52 -13.64 5.10 1.76
C MET A 52 -14.36 6.40 1.40
N ILE A 53 -13.91 7.10 0.35
CA ILE A 53 -14.57 8.32 -0.13
C ILE A 53 -15.95 8.02 -0.69
N LYS A 54 -16.09 7.00 -1.54
CA LYS A 54 -17.37 6.63 -2.15
C LYS A 54 -18.41 6.17 -1.13
N ASP A 55 -17.99 5.39 -0.15
CA ASP A 55 -18.87 4.96 0.93
C ASP A 55 -19.34 6.15 1.79
N ALA A 56 -18.42 7.08 2.09
CA ALA A 56 -18.75 8.29 2.83
C ALA A 56 -19.74 9.19 2.07
N GLU A 57 -19.57 9.35 0.74
CA GLU A 57 -20.56 10.05 -0.10
C GLU A 57 -21.93 9.37 -0.04
N LYS A 58 -21.95 8.03 -0.21
CA LYS A 58 -23.18 7.23 -0.17
C LYS A 58 -23.93 7.33 1.18
N LYS A 59 -23.16 7.43 2.27
CA LYS A 59 -23.71 7.60 3.63
C LYS A 59 -24.05 9.05 3.99
N GLY A 60 -23.79 10.01 3.12
CA GLY A 60 -23.97 11.44 3.38
C GLY A 60 -23.00 12.05 4.40
N LEU A 61 -21.90 11.35 4.69
CA LEU A 61 -20.83 11.83 5.57
C LEU A 61 -19.90 12.81 4.86
N LEU A 62 -19.82 12.73 3.53
CA LEU A 62 -19.10 13.64 2.67
C LEU A 62 -20.09 14.43 1.80
N VAL A 63 -20.08 15.74 1.95
CA VAL A 63 -20.97 16.66 1.21
C VAL A 63 -20.11 17.62 0.38
N LYS A 64 -20.33 17.65 -0.95
CA LYS A 64 -19.59 18.53 -1.87
C LYS A 64 -19.71 19.99 -1.45
N ASN A 65 -18.63 20.74 -1.62
CA ASN A 65 -18.49 22.15 -1.26
C ASN A 65 -18.64 22.48 0.25
N LYS A 66 -18.85 21.47 1.11
CA LYS A 66 -18.93 21.62 2.55
C LYS A 66 -17.82 20.85 3.26
N SER A 67 -17.69 19.55 2.96
CA SER A 67 -16.82 18.67 3.70
C SER A 67 -15.33 18.85 3.36
N ILE A 68 -14.50 18.69 4.38
CA ILE A 68 -13.04 18.64 4.30
C ILE A 68 -12.62 17.25 4.79
N ILE A 69 -11.81 16.55 4.01
CA ILE A 69 -11.23 15.28 4.43
C ILE A 69 -9.96 15.55 5.24
N ILE A 70 -9.85 14.95 6.42
CA ILE A 70 -8.62 14.99 7.23
C ILE A 70 -8.17 13.58 7.56
N GLU A 71 -6.89 13.27 7.36
CA GLU A 71 -6.35 11.93 7.67
C GLU A 71 -4.93 12.00 8.21
N PRO A 72 -4.63 11.32 9.34
CA PRO A 72 -3.26 11.14 9.82
C PRO A 72 -2.57 10.04 9.02
N THR A 73 -1.51 10.39 8.28
CA THR A 73 -0.79 9.42 7.45
C THR A 73 0.61 9.89 7.07
N SER A 74 1.54 8.94 6.96
CA SER A 74 2.94 9.20 6.60
C SER A 74 3.27 8.97 5.12
N GLY A 75 2.29 8.63 4.24
CA GLY A 75 2.68 8.32 2.86
C GLY A 75 1.54 8.05 1.89
N ASN A 76 1.52 6.87 1.33
CA ASN A 76 0.66 6.48 0.20
C ASN A 76 -0.83 6.76 0.39
N THR A 77 -1.36 6.58 1.60
CA THR A 77 -2.78 6.89 1.88
C THR A 77 -3.07 8.38 1.70
N GLY A 78 -2.18 9.24 2.20
CA GLY A 78 -2.32 10.69 2.01
C GLY A 78 -2.28 11.09 0.55
N ILE A 79 -1.36 10.51 -0.23
CA ILE A 79 -1.25 10.77 -1.68
C ILE A 79 -2.52 10.34 -2.40
N ALA A 80 -3.00 9.13 -2.14
CA ALA A 80 -4.21 8.59 -2.74
C ALA A 80 -5.46 9.40 -2.38
N LEU A 81 -5.67 9.66 -1.07
CA LEU A 81 -6.80 10.47 -0.60
C LEU A 81 -6.78 11.86 -1.21
N THR A 82 -5.61 12.52 -1.22
CA THR A 82 -5.51 13.86 -1.78
C THR A 82 -5.79 13.88 -3.28
N GLY A 83 -5.17 12.98 -4.04
CA GLY A 83 -5.37 12.93 -5.49
C GLY A 83 -6.81 12.63 -5.88
N ILE A 84 -7.43 11.63 -5.25
CA ILE A 84 -8.81 11.23 -5.50
C ILE A 84 -9.78 12.33 -5.07
N ALA A 85 -9.68 12.79 -3.82
CA ALA A 85 -10.60 13.77 -3.27
C ALA A 85 -10.52 15.13 -3.99
N SER A 86 -9.30 15.59 -4.32
CA SER A 86 -9.11 16.82 -5.09
C SER A 86 -9.71 16.71 -6.50
N SER A 87 -9.59 15.55 -7.17
CA SER A 87 -10.23 15.32 -8.46
C SER A 87 -11.76 15.32 -8.38
N MET A 88 -12.31 14.97 -7.21
CA MET A 88 -13.75 15.00 -6.92
C MET A 88 -14.24 16.36 -6.38
N GLY A 89 -13.34 17.33 -6.18
CA GLY A 89 -13.67 18.68 -5.72
C GLY A 89 -13.74 18.85 -4.19
N TYR A 90 -13.19 17.91 -3.43
CA TYR A 90 -13.05 18.04 -1.97
C TYR A 90 -11.74 18.70 -1.57
N LYS A 91 -11.75 19.39 -0.44
CA LYS A 91 -10.53 19.84 0.24
C LYS A 91 -9.97 18.71 1.09
N VAL A 92 -8.64 18.67 1.18
CA VAL A 92 -7.92 17.63 1.95
C VAL A 92 -6.89 18.28 2.85
N GLU A 93 -6.89 17.83 4.09
CA GLU A 93 -5.88 18.17 5.09
C GLU A 93 -5.21 16.87 5.56
N ILE A 94 -3.89 16.85 5.55
CA ILE A 94 -3.11 15.68 5.97
C ILE A 94 -2.29 16.04 7.20
N VAL A 95 -2.46 15.24 8.25
CA VAL A 95 -1.61 15.31 9.43
C VAL A 95 -0.46 14.32 9.23
N ILE A 96 0.77 14.84 9.21
CA ILE A 96 1.94 14.11 8.74
C ILE A 96 3.14 14.29 9.68
N PRO A 97 3.93 13.23 9.98
CA PRO A 97 5.17 13.38 10.72
C PRO A 97 6.19 14.29 10.02
N GLU A 98 6.87 15.15 10.76
CA GLU A 98 7.95 16.03 10.25
C GLU A 98 9.07 15.23 9.55
N LYS A 99 9.31 14.00 9.99
CA LYS A 99 10.34 13.09 9.44
C LYS A 99 10.00 12.52 8.06
N VAL A 100 8.77 12.73 7.56
CA VAL A 100 8.40 12.32 6.19
C VAL A 100 9.22 13.10 5.18
N SER A 101 9.68 12.40 4.13
CA SER A 101 10.54 13.01 3.10
C SER A 101 9.91 14.24 2.44
N GLU A 102 10.71 15.22 2.10
CA GLU A 102 10.24 16.44 1.41
C GLU A 102 9.67 16.13 0.03
N GLU A 103 10.11 15.03 -0.60
CA GLU A 103 9.51 14.54 -1.85
C GLU A 103 8.03 14.20 -1.65
N THR A 104 7.70 13.45 -0.59
CA THR A 104 6.31 13.09 -0.27
C THR A 104 5.47 14.31 0.09
N LYS A 105 5.99 15.21 0.93
CA LYS A 105 5.31 16.46 1.30
C LYS A 105 5.03 17.33 0.07
N ARG A 106 6.01 17.42 -0.85
CA ARG A 106 5.85 18.16 -2.12
C ARG A 106 4.78 17.55 -3.02
N ILE A 107 4.72 16.21 -3.12
CA ILE A 107 3.66 15.54 -3.87
C ILE A 107 2.29 15.89 -3.29
N LEU A 108 2.12 15.80 -1.98
CA LEU A 108 0.87 16.12 -1.29
C LEU A 108 0.44 17.58 -1.52
N ARG A 109 1.36 18.55 -1.36
CA ARG A 109 1.07 19.97 -1.63
C ARG A 109 0.70 20.21 -3.08
N ASN A 110 1.39 19.58 -4.03
CA ASN A 110 1.10 19.70 -5.46
C ASN A 110 -0.26 19.11 -5.85
N LEU A 111 -0.70 18.06 -5.15
CA LEU A 111 -2.04 17.47 -5.31
C LEU A 111 -3.14 18.32 -4.64
N GLY A 112 -2.77 19.34 -3.84
CA GLY A 112 -3.68 20.29 -3.22
C GLY A 112 -3.97 20.06 -1.74
N ALA A 113 -3.20 19.21 -1.04
CA ALA A 113 -3.35 19.02 0.40
C ALA A 113 -2.81 20.21 1.21
N THR A 114 -3.51 20.54 2.30
CA THR A 114 -2.95 21.30 3.41
C THR A 114 -2.27 20.32 4.37
N LEU A 115 -1.02 20.62 4.78
CA LEU A 115 -0.26 19.75 5.68
C LEU A 115 -0.20 20.34 7.09
N HIS A 116 -0.44 19.48 8.08
CA HIS A 116 -0.21 19.73 9.50
C HIS A 116 0.90 18.79 9.96
N GLU A 117 2.05 19.34 10.33
CA GLU A 117 3.22 18.55 10.70
C GLU A 117 3.24 18.26 12.20
N THR A 118 3.67 17.04 12.59
CA THR A 118 3.81 16.61 13.99
C THR A 118 5.19 16.02 14.22
N SER A 119 5.62 16.00 15.49
CA SER A 119 6.92 15.42 15.90
C SER A 119 6.94 13.88 15.91
N ASP A 120 5.92 13.22 15.37
CA ASP A 120 5.80 11.77 15.33
C ASP A 120 6.91 11.07 14.55
N ASP A 121 7.18 9.81 14.92
CA ASP A 121 7.99 8.91 14.11
C ASP A 121 7.21 8.38 12.89
N LEU A 122 7.96 7.97 11.84
CA LEU A 122 7.40 7.41 10.59
C LEU A 122 6.62 6.11 10.82
N CYS A 123 7.00 5.34 11.83
CA CYS A 123 6.32 4.12 12.26
C CYS A 123 5.75 4.32 13.65
N PRO A 124 4.46 4.08 13.81
CA PRO A 124 3.81 4.17 15.11
C PRO A 124 4.31 3.07 16.06
N ARG A 125 4.95 3.47 17.14
CA ARG A 125 5.28 2.57 18.25
C ARG A 125 4.17 2.64 19.30
N VAL A 126 3.89 1.53 19.97
CA VAL A 126 2.96 1.52 21.12
C VAL A 126 3.49 2.48 22.18
N GLY A 127 2.70 3.51 22.48
CA GLY A 127 3.02 4.48 23.55
C GLY A 127 3.91 5.65 23.15
N ALA A 128 4.29 5.81 21.88
CA ALA A 128 5.04 6.98 21.42
C ALA A 128 4.67 7.35 19.98
N GLY A 129 4.21 8.57 19.79
CA GLY A 129 4.31 9.31 18.52
C GLY A 129 3.14 9.19 17.56
N THR A 130 2.58 8.02 17.24
CA THR A 130 1.41 7.92 16.33
C THR A 130 0.17 8.56 16.91
N ASP A 131 0.11 8.58 18.21
CA ASP A 131 -0.98 9.19 18.93
C ASP A 131 -1.03 10.71 18.68
N GLN A 132 0.10 11.36 18.36
CA GLN A 132 0.12 12.81 18.12
C GLN A 132 -0.54 13.16 16.79
N SER A 133 -0.23 12.44 15.69
CA SER A 133 -0.88 12.70 14.40
C SER A 133 -2.37 12.39 14.45
N ILE A 134 -2.77 11.28 15.10
CA ILE A 134 -4.18 10.95 15.32
C ILE A 134 -4.84 11.95 16.26
N ALA A 135 -4.16 12.29 17.37
CA ALA A 135 -4.65 13.27 18.35
C ALA A 135 -4.85 14.65 17.71
N LEU A 136 -3.89 15.12 16.89
CA LEU A 136 -3.99 16.40 16.21
C LEU A 136 -5.12 16.37 15.17
N ALA A 137 -5.21 15.33 14.33
CA ALA A 137 -6.30 15.20 13.37
C ALA A 137 -7.68 15.20 14.07
N THR A 138 -7.78 14.50 15.20
CA THR A 138 -9.00 14.45 16.01
C THR A 138 -9.30 15.82 16.63
N ALA A 139 -8.31 16.51 17.16
CA ALA A 139 -8.46 17.84 17.76
C ALA A 139 -8.94 18.88 16.73
N ILE A 140 -8.47 18.79 15.50
CA ILE A 140 -8.92 19.65 14.39
C ILE A 140 -10.35 19.29 13.97
N ALA A 141 -10.65 18.00 13.80
CA ALA A 141 -11.92 17.55 13.26
C ALA A 141 -13.09 17.62 14.25
N LYS A 142 -12.88 17.22 15.51
CA LYS A 142 -13.94 17.06 16.52
C LYS A 142 -14.77 18.31 16.78
N PRO A 143 -14.22 19.54 16.92
CA PRO A 143 -15.01 20.75 17.15
C PRO A 143 -15.85 21.17 15.95
N ARG A 144 -15.53 20.65 14.75
CA ARG A 144 -16.17 20.98 13.48
C ARG A 144 -16.58 19.70 12.74
N SER A 145 -17.13 18.74 13.43
CA SER A 145 -17.59 17.45 12.91
C SER A 145 -18.66 17.56 11.82
N ASP A 146 -19.30 18.72 11.70
CA ASP A 146 -20.25 19.06 10.63
C ASP A 146 -19.55 19.38 9.29
N VAL A 147 -18.21 19.61 9.31
CA VAL A 147 -17.40 19.96 8.15
C VAL A 147 -16.33 18.89 7.88
N TYR A 148 -15.66 18.41 8.92
CA TYR A 148 -14.57 17.45 8.76
C TYR A 148 -15.07 16.01 8.71
N TYR A 149 -14.51 15.25 7.77
CA TYR A 149 -14.63 13.81 7.70
C TYR A 149 -13.25 13.17 7.80
N MET A 150 -13.06 12.27 8.76
CA MET A 150 -11.83 11.48 8.91
C MET A 150 -12.10 10.04 8.45
N PRO A 151 -11.54 9.59 7.32
CA PRO A 151 -11.73 8.23 6.79
C PRO A 151 -11.34 7.13 7.76
N ASN A 152 -10.28 7.31 8.55
CA ASN A 152 -9.73 6.35 9.48
C ASN A 152 -9.49 4.96 8.87
N GLN A 153 -8.46 4.86 8.05
CA GLN A 153 -8.11 3.64 7.34
C GLN A 153 -7.88 2.40 8.22
N TYR A 154 -7.69 2.59 9.54
CA TYR A 154 -7.40 1.52 10.49
C TYR A 154 -8.64 0.82 11.04
N GLU A 155 -9.81 1.42 10.89
CA GLU A 155 -11.09 0.91 11.39
C GLU A 155 -12.14 0.75 10.29
N ASN A 156 -12.02 1.51 9.21
CA ASN A 156 -13.02 1.64 8.16
C ASN A 156 -13.13 0.36 7.30
N ASP A 157 -14.29 -0.27 7.35
CA ASP A 157 -14.56 -1.51 6.58
C ASP A 157 -14.50 -1.32 5.06
N SER A 158 -14.63 -0.09 4.56
CA SER A 158 -14.45 0.19 3.13
C SER A 158 -13.02 -0.08 2.66
N ASN A 159 -12.03 -0.05 3.55
CA ASN A 159 -10.66 -0.48 3.24
C ASN A 159 -10.58 -2.01 3.02
N PHE A 160 -11.31 -2.81 3.79
CA PHE A 160 -11.46 -4.24 3.54
C PHE A 160 -12.21 -4.50 2.22
N LEU A 161 -13.38 -3.85 2.05
CA LEU A 161 -14.23 -4.03 0.87
C LEU A 161 -13.52 -3.67 -0.44
N ALA A 162 -12.66 -2.65 -0.43
CA ALA A 162 -11.87 -2.28 -1.60
C ALA A 162 -11.06 -3.45 -2.17
N HIS A 163 -10.53 -4.30 -1.30
CA HIS A 163 -9.72 -5.45 -1.71
C HIS A 163 -10.53 -6.72 -1.92
N TYR A 164 -11.61 -6.88 -1.16
CA TYR A 164 -12.54 -7.98 -1.35
C TYR A 164 -13.25 -7.91 -2.70
N GLU A 165 -13.70 -6.71 -3.08
CA GLU A 165 -14.48 -6.48 -4.31
C GLU A 165 -13.62 -6.19 -5.55
N SER A 166 -12.30 -5.96 -5.39
CA SER A 166 -11.44 -5.67 -6.54
C SER A 166 -10.17 -6.51 -6.59
N THR A 167 -9.25 -6.37 -5.64
CA THR A 167 -7.94 -7.04 -5.69
C THR A 167 -8.05 -8.56 -5.69
N GLY A 168 -8.94 -9.11 -4.87
CA GLY A 168 -9.22 -10.55 -4.81
C GLY A 168 -9.74 -11.11 -6.11
N PRO A 169 -10.83 -10.56 -6.68
CA PRO A 169 -11.36 -10.92 -7.99
C PRO A 169 -10.31 -10.84 -9.10
N GLU A 170 -9.56 -9.72 -9.18
CA GLU A 170 -8.52 -9.54 -10.20
C GLU A 170 -7.44 -10.64 -10.14
N ILE A 171 -6.93 -10.96 -8.94
CA ILE A 171 -5.93 -12.03 -8.77
C ILE A 171 -6.50 -13.37 -9.17
N TRP A 172 -7.74 -13.66 -8.77
CA TRP A 172 -8.40 -14.91 -9.12
C TRP A 172 -8.54 -15.09 -10.65
N GLU A 173 -9.03 -14.07 -11.33
CA GLU A 173 -9.19 -14.04 -12.77
C GLU A 173 -7.85 -14.11 -13.51
N GLN A 174 -6.89 -13.27 -13.13
CA GLN A 174 -5.58 -13.19 -13.78
C GLN A 174 -4.74 -14.46 -13.60
N THR A 175 -4.99 -15.25 -12.54
CA THR A 175 -4.37 -16.56 -12.36
C THR A 175 -5.20 -17.71 -12.92
N ASN A 176 -6.36 -17.45 -13.54
CA ASN A 176 -7.34 -18.45 -13.94
C ASN A 176 -7.69 -19.42 -12.78
N GLY A 177 -7.84 -18.90 -11.57
CA GLY A 177 -8.11 -19.66 -10.35
C GLY A 177 -6.97 -20.57 -9.86
N LYS A 178 -5.77 -20.45 -10.43
CA LYS A 178 -4.64 -21.33 -10.09
C LYS A 178 -3.86 -20.88 -8.85
N VAL A 179 -4.08 -19.67 -8.34
CA VAL A 179 -3.41 -19.18 -7.14
C VAL A 179 -3.55 -20.16 -5.97
N THR A 180 -2.44 -20.43 -5.29
CA THR A 180 -2.37 -21.35 -4.15
C THR A 180 -1.90 -20.67 -2.88
N HIS A 181 -1.08 -19.60 -3.02
CA HIS A 181 -0.52 -18.87 -1.91
C HIS A 181 -0.60 -17.37 -2.21
N PHE A 182 -1.12 -16.62 -1.27
CA PHE A 182 -1.25 -15.17 -1.35
C PHE A 182 -0.41 -14.50 -0.27
N PHE A 183 0.47 -13.59 -0.68
CA PHE A 183 1.42 -12.89 0.18
C PHE A 183 1.17 -11.39 0.14
N THR A 184 1.13 -10.75 1.32
CA THR A 184 1.15 -9.28 1.38
C THR A 184 1.70 -8.77 2.70
N GLY A 185 2.28 -7.59 2.65
CA GLY A 185 2.74 -6.87 3.82
C GLY A 185 1.58 -6.30 4.66
N CYS A 186 1.74 -6.31 5.97
CA CYS A 186 0.73 -5.87 6.92
C CYS A 186 0.98 -4.43 7.39
N GLY A 187 0.10 -3.51 6.98
CA GLY A 187 -0.02 -2.15 7.50
C GLY A 187 -1.36 -1.99 8.22
N THR A 188 -2.41 -1.58 7.51
CA THR A 188 -3.77 -1.46 8.06
C THR A 188 -4.54 -2.77 8.14
N GLY A 189 -4.09 -3.79 7.41
CA GLY A 189 -4.77 -5.08 7.31
C GLY A 189 -5.83 -5.19 6.20
N GLY A 190 -6.24 -4.09 5.57
CA GLY A 190 -7.29 -4.11 4.55
C GLY A 190 -6.96 -5.03 3.37
N THR A 191 -5.76 -4.92 2.82
CA THR A 191 -5.33 -5.72 1.66
C THR A 191 -5.33 -7.21 1.96
N ILE A 192 -4.72 -7.63 3.07
CA ILE A 192 -4.63 -9.04 3.40
C ILE A 192 -5.98 -9.63 3.74
N THR A 193 -6.78 -8.92 4.53
CA THR A 193 -8.08 -9.43 4.97
C THR A 193 -9.09 -9.46 3.82
N GLY A 194 -9.17 -8.38 3.02
CA GLY A 194 -10.10 -8.32 1.89
C GLY A 194 -9.77 -9.35 0.81
N THR A 195 -8.54 -9.30 0.30
CA THR A 195 -8.09 -10.23 -0.75
C THR A 195 -8.09 -11.68 -0.25
N GLY A 196 -7.54 -11.91 0.95
CA GLY A 196 -7.46 -13.26 1.54
C GLY A 196 -8.83 -13.90 1.76
N THR A 197 -9.81 -13.14 2.26
CA THR A 197 -11.19 -13.62 2.44
C THR A 197 -11.78 -14.04 1.09
N PHE A 198 -11.73 -13.17 0.08
CA PHE A 198 -12.25 -13.49 -1.25
C PHE A 198 -11.60 -14.75 -1.85
N LEU A 199 -10.28 -14.84 -1.78
CA LEU A 199 -9.53 -15.97 -2.36
C LEU A 199 -9.84 -17.29 -1.63
N LYS A 200 -9.99 -17.28 -0.30
CA LYS A 200 -10.37 -18.45 0.47
C LYS A 200 -11.80 -18.90 0.22
N GLU A 201 -12.73 -17.99 -0.03
CA GLU A 201 -14.10 -18.34 -0.46
C GLU A 201 -14.12 -19.04 -1.82
N LYS A 202 -13.17 -18.73 -2.71
CA LYS A 202 -13.00 -19.42 -3.99
C LYS A 202 -12.24 -20.74 -3.88
N LYS A 203 -11.31 -20.83 -2.90
CA LYS A 203 -10.44 -21.99 -2.73
C LYS A 203 -10.03 -22.12 -1.25
N GLU A 204 -10.75 -22.94 -0.51
CA GLU A 204 -10.63 -23.06 0.94
C GLU A 204 -9.19 -23.38 1.42
N ASN A 205 -8.45 -24.20 0.69
CA ASN A 205 -7.08 -24.60 1.02
C ASN A 205 -6.00 -23.62 0.54
N LEU A 206 -6.38 -22.43 0.03
CA LEU A 206 -5.43 -21.39 -0.32
C LEU A 206 -4.77 -20.85 0.95
N GLN A 207 -3.46 -20.70 0.90
CA GLN A 207 -2.69 -20.17 2.03
C GLN A 207 -2.55 -18.64 1.95
N VAL A 208 -2.93 -17.95 3.00
CA VAL A 208 -2.76 -16.51 3.16
C VAL A 208 -1.60 -16.24 4.10
N VAL A 209 -0.55 -15.61 3.59
CA VAL A 209 0.69 -15.35 4.32
C VAL A 209 0.84 -13.85 4.59
N ALA A 210 0.87 -13.52 5.87
CA ALA A 210 1.05 -12.17 6.37
C ALA A 210 2.53 -11.86 6.60
N ILE A 211 2.99 -10.69 6.15
CA ILE A 211 4.37 -10.26 6.35
C ILE A 211 4.38 -9.03 7.25
N GLN A 212 5.02 -9.15 8.40
CA GLN A 212 5.35 -8.03 9.26
C GLN A 212 6.83 -7.66 9.13
N ALA A 213 7.18 -6.45 9.51
CA ALA A 213 8.57 -6.03 9.57
C ALA A 213 9.27 -6.52 10.84
N GLN A 214 10.60 -6.62 10.83
CA GLN A 214 11.38 -6.76 12.05
C GLN A 214 11.17 -5.58 13.00
N GLN A 215 11.58 -5.69 14.25
CA GLN A 215 11.64 -4.54 15.17
C GLN A 215 12.62 -3.46 14.66
N ASN A 216 12.34 -2.20 14.97
CA ASN A 216 13.14 -1.03 14.55
C ASN A 216 13.41 -0.97 13.03
N HIS A 217 12.41 -1.30 12.22
CA HIS A 217 12.55 -1.43 10.78
C HIS A 217 12.53 -0.09 10.03
N LEU A 218 13.03 -0.14 8.78
CA LEU A 218 12.99 0.95 7.78
C LEU A 218 11.99 0.66 6.63
N LEU A 219 11.20 -0.40 6.76
CA LEU A 219 10.31 -0.92 5.73
C LEU A 219 8.98 -0.18 5.76
N GLN A 220 8.94 0.99 5.10
CA GLN A 220 7.74 1.82 5.06
C GLN A 220 6.55 1.08 4.45
N GLY A 221 5.38 1.26 5.08
CA GLY A 221 4.13 0.57 4.71
C GLY A 221 3.87 -0.72 5.45
N LEU A 222 4.89 -1.31 6.10
CA LEU A 222 4.76 -2.43 7.01
C LEU A 222 4.69 -1.97 8.47
N ARG A 223 4.20 -2.85 9.33
CA ARG A 223 4.22 -2.72 10.79
C ARG A 223 4.89 -3.93 11.42
N ASN A 224 5.41 -3.74 12.62
CA ASN A 224 5.71 -4.80 13.56
C ASN A 224 4.66 -4.75 14.67
N PHE A 225 3.92 -5.83 14.88
CA PHE A 225 2.82 -5.87 15.85
C PHE A 225 3.27 -6.18 17.29
N GLU A 226 4.56 -6.35 17.51
CA GLU A 226 5.15 -6.31 18.86
C GLU A 226 5.44 -4.86 19.28
N GLU A 227 5.71 -3.95 18.33
CA GLU A 227 6.00 -2.54 18.56
C GLU A 227 4.78 -1.63 18.38
N SER A 228 3.78 -2.04 17.60
CA SER A 228 2.60 -1.24 17.29
C SER A 228 1.30 -2.03 17.47
N SER A 229 0.24 -1.32 17.85
CA SER A 229 -1.09 -1.94 17.96
C SER A 229 -1.57 -2.47 16.62
N MET A 230 -2.12 -3.68 16.64
CA MET A 230 -2.81 -4.22 15.48
C MET A 230 -4.10 -3.41 15.22
N PRO A 231 -4.34 -2.93 13.99
CA PRO A 231 -5.55 -2.20 13.63
C PRO A 231 -6.84 -3.00 13.91
N ASP A 232 -7.89 -2.33 14.35
CA ASP A 232 -9.16 -3.00 14.65
C ASP A 232 -9.79 -3.63 13.39
N LEU A 233 -9.61 -3.02 12.24
CA LEU A 233 -9.99 -3.62 10.95
C LEU A 233 -9.37 -5.01 10.79
N PHE A 234 -8.10 -5.16 11.14
CA PHE A 234 -7.36 -6.40 11.02
C PHE A 234 -7.76 -7.40 12.11
N LYS A 235 -7.78 -6.98 13.37
CA LYS A 235 -8.17 -7.84 14.51
C LYS A 235 -9.47 -8.58 14.29
N ARG A 236 -10.46 -7.89 13.73
CA ARG A 236 -11.79 -8.48 13.45
C ARG A 236 -11.73 -9.63 12.43
N ARG A 237 -10.66 -9.72 11.63
CA ARG A 237 -10.53 -10.62 10.46
C ARG A 237 -9.20 -11.38 10.43
N GLU A 238 -8.41 -11.35 11.49
CA GLU A 238 -7.05 -11.94 11.50
C GLU A 238 -7.03 -13.44 11.22
N LYS A 239 -8.14 -14.13 11.50
CA LYS A 239 -8.31 -15.57 11.24
C LYS A 239 -8.16 -15.96 9.76
N VAL A 240 -8.18 -15.00 8.84
CA VAL A 240 -7.92 -15.25 7.42
C VAL A 240 -6.46 -15.60 7.17
N VAL A 241 -5.56 -15.20 8.06
CA VAL A 241 -4.12 -15.43 7.96
C VAL A 241 -3.77 -16.84 8.44
N ASP A 242 -3.13 -17.61 7.58
CA ASP A 242 -2.66 -18.96 7.91
C ASP A 242 -1.24 -18.95 8.47
N ARG A 243 -0.42 -17.99 8.01
CA ARG A 243 0.97 -17.92 8.40
C ARG A 243 1.48 -16.49 8.49
N TRP A 244 2.32 -16.24 9.50
CA TRP A 244 3.07 -15.01 9.68
C TRP A 244 4.54 -15.22 9.33
N MET A 245 5.12 -14.24 8.64
CA MET A 245 6.56 -14.17 8.38
C MET A 245 7.07 -12.77 8.74
N THR A 246 8.30 -12.70 9.23
CA THR A 246 8.97 -11.44 9.58
C THR A 246 10.05 -11.13 8.55
N ALA A 247 9.92 -10.00 7.87
CA ALA A 247 10.93 -9.54 6.92
C ALA A 247 11.98 -8.66 7.60
N THR A 248 13.25 -8.88 7.28
CA THR A 248 14.36 -8.04 7.74
C THR A 248 14.61 -6.88 6.78
N ASN A 249 15.22 -5.78 7.28
CA ASN A 249 15.67 -4.68 6.41
C ASN A 249 16.64 -5.20 5.34
N GLN A 250 17.61 -6.03 5.75
CA GLN A 250 18.66 -6.53 4.87
C GLN A 250 18.11 -7.37 3.73
N ASP A 251 17.25 -8.36 4.04
CA ASP A 251 16.65 -9.24 3.03
C ASP A 251 15.76 -8.46 2.08
N SER A 252 14.98 -7.50 2.62
CA SER A 252 14.09 -6.66 1.84
C SER A 252 14.86 -5.79 0.85
N PHE A 253 15.93 -5.11 1.30
CA PHE A 253 16.74 -4.23 0.44
C PHE A 253 17.56 -5.01 -0.58
N ASN A 254 18.13 -6.17 -0.19
CA ASN A 254 18.81 -7.04 -1.14
C ASN A 254 17.85 -7.50 -2.25
N THR A 255 16.63 -7.84 -1.87
CA THR A 255 15.61 -8.29 -2.83
C THR A 255 15.12 -7.17 -3.73
N VAL A 256 15.03 -5.91 -3.25
CA VAL A 256 14.78 -4.75 -4.12
C VAL A 256 15.84 -4.65 -5.22
N LYS A 257 17.12 -4.78 -4.86
CA LYS A 257 18.22 -4.75 -5.82
C LYS A 257 18.16 -5.91 -6.81
N ASP A 258 17.87 -7.10 -6.34
CA ASP A 258 17.73 -8.30 -7.16
C ASP A 258 16.57 -8.19 -8.16
N LEU A 259 15.40 -7.69 -7.74
CA LEU A 259 14.24 -7.46 -8.61
C LEU A 259 14.56 -6.44 -9.71
N LEU A 260 15.27 -5.37 -9.37
CA LEU A 260 15.72 -4.40 -10.36
C LEU A 260 16.65 -5.02 -11.39
N ASN A 261 17.63 -5.81 -10.95
CA ASN A 261 18.64 -6.40 -11.82
C ASN A 261 18.10 -7.54 -12.70
N LYS A 262 17.23 -8.38 -12.16
CA LYS A 262 16.74 -9.60 -12.82
C LYS A 262 15.46 -9.40 -13.62
N GLU A 263 14.57 -8.54 -13.12
CA GLU A 263 13.23 -8.33 -13.70
C GLU A 263 13.01 -6.91 -14.22
N GLY A 264 13.95 -5.98 -13.98
CA GLY A 264 13.78 -4.56 -14.31
C GLY A 264 12.73 -3.86 -13.42
N LEU A 265 12.31 -4.47 -12.32
CA LEU A 265 11.29 -3.93 -11.44
C LEU A 265 11.90 -3.11 -10.32
N PHE A 266 11.69 -1.78 -10.38
CA PHE A 266 12.10 -0.86 -9.33
C PHE A 266 10.96 -0.70 -8.31
N VAL A 267 11.05 -1.43 -7.20
CA VAL A 267 9.96 -1.59 -6.22
C VAL A 267 10.23 -0.88 -4.90
N GLY A 268 9.16 -0.59 -4.14
CA GLY A 268 9.27 -0.07 -2.77
C GLY A 268 9.76 -1.13 -1.77
N PRO A 269 10.22 -0.72 -0.56
CA PRO A 269 10.78 -1.62 0.45
C PRO A 269 9.83 -2.75 0.86
N SER A 270 8.53 -2.44 1.00
CA SER A 270 7.52 -3.43 1.34
C SER A 270 7.36 -4.52 0.28
N SER A 271 7.53 -4.18 -1.00
CA SER A 271 7.50 -5.15 -2.10
C SER A 271 8.74 -6.07 -2.07
N GLY A 272 9.91 -5.51 -1.73
CA GLY A 272 11.11 -6.31 -1.43
C GLY A 272 10.89 -7.29 -0.28
N SER A 273 10.21 -6.86 0.78
CA SER A 273 9.83 -7.72 1.92
C SER A 273 8.89 -8.85 1.50
N VAL A 274 7.90 -8.55 0.67
CA VAL A 274 6.97 -9.56 0.15
C VAL A 274 7.73 -10.58 -0.68
N MET A 275 8.57 -10.16 -1.61
CA MET A 275 9.32 -11.06 -2.48
C MET A 275 10.33 -11.89 -1.71
N SER A 276 11.08 -11.32 -0.76
CA SER A 276 12.03 -12.08 0.07
C SER A 276 11.33 -13.19 0.86
N SER A 277 10.14 -12.90 1.41
CA SER A 277 9.31 -13.88 2.11
C SER A 277 8.76 -14.96 1.17
N MET A 278 8.32 -14.60 -0.05
CA MET A 278 7.90 -15.58 -1.06
C MET A 278 9.04 -16.54 -1.42
N LEU A 279 10.26 -16.03 -1.61
CA LEU A 279 11.45 -16.84 -1.91
C LEU A 279 11.84 -17.75 -0.73
N GLN A 280 11.71 -17.26 0.49
CA GLN A 280 11.97 -18.09 1.66
C GLN A 280 10.96 -19.23 1.76
N PHE A 281 9.67 -18.90 1.67
CA PHE A 281 8.57 -19.86 1.76
C PHE A 281 8.61 -20.92 0.65
N SER A 282 9.00 -20.54 -0.56
CA SER A 282 9.04 -21.46 -1.70
C SER A 282 9.98 -22.66 -1.51
N LYS A 283 10.95 -22.56 -0.60
CA LYS A 283 11.85 -23.67 -0.25
C LYS A 283 11.18 -24.78 0.56
N GLU A 284 9.96 -24.53 1.04
CA GLU A 284 9.19 -25.44 1.89
C GLU A 284 8.09 -26.18 1.12
N ILE A 285 7.91 -25.87 -0.18
CA ILE A 285 6.86 -26.46 -1.01
C ILE A 285 7.42 -27.02 -2.31
N ASP A 286 6.80 -28.08 -2.82
CA ASP A 286 7.21 -28.73 -4.09
C ASP A 286 6.56 -28.08 -5.31
N LYS A 287 5.37 -27.49 -5.14
CA LYS A 287 4.60 -26.87 -6.23
C LYS A 287 3.70 -25.76 -5.71
N GLY A 288 3.45 -24.75 -6.54
CA GLY A 288 2.52 -23.68 -6.20
C GLY A 288 2.47 -22.54 -7.20
N VAL A 289 1.39 -21.76 -7.12
CA VAL A 289 1.22 -20.47 -7.78
C VAL A 289 1.16 -19.43 -6.66
N ILE A 290 2.25 -18.70 -6.50
CA ILE A 290 2.47 -17.74 -5.43
C ILE A 290 2.24 -16.34 -5.97
N VAL A 291 1.34 -15.59 -5.35
CA VAL A 291 1.03 -14.20 -5.72
C VAL A 291 1.39 -13.28 -4.56
N GLY A 292 2.21 -12.26 -4.82
CA GLY A 292 2.56 -11.22 -3.87
C GLY A 292 2.04 -9.85 -4.29
N ILE A 293 1.57 -9.05 -3.33
CA ILE A 293 1.23 -7.64 -3.56
C ILE A 293 2.51 -6.81 -3.55
N PHE A 294 2.80 -6.17 -4.67
CA PHE A 294 3.86 -5.16 -4.79
C PHE A 294 3.19 -3.79 -4.70
N ALA A 295 3.21 -3.23 -3.50
CA ALA A 295 2.32 -2.14 -3.09
C ALA A 295 2.59 -0.80 -3.77
N ASP A 296 3.84 -0.49 -4.08
CA ASP A 296 4.29 0.73 -4.74
C ASP A 296 5.65 0.56 -5.41
N ASP A 297 6.08 1.57 -6.19
CA ASP A 297 7.37 1.58 -6.86
C ASP A 297 8.49 2.21 -6.00
N GLY A 298 9.74 2.02 -6.43
CA GLY A 298 10.94 2.48 -5.74
C GLY A 298 11.23 3.97 -5.85
N ARG A 299 10.58 4.71 -6.77
CA ARG A 299 10.89 6.14 -7.04
C ARG A 299 10.66 7.04 -5.83
N LYS A 300 9.69 6.71 -5.00
CA LYS A 300 9.37 7.43 -3.76
C LYS A 300 10.41 7.22 -2.64
N PHE A 301 11.30 6.24 -2.79
CA PHE A 301 12.25 5.81 -1.76
C PHE A 301 13.71 6.08 -2.14
N LYS A 302 13.93 6.95 -3.14
CA LYS A 302 15.29 7.25 -3.64
C LYS A 302 16.25 7.68 -2.54
N SER A 303 15.82 8.59 -1.66
CA SER A 303 16.63 9.05 -0.52
C SER A 303 16.97 7.91 0.44
N LEU A 304 15.99 7.07 0.79
CA LEU A 304 16.19 5.90 1.65
C LEU A 304 17.19 4.91 1.03
N TYR A 305 17.01 4.58 -0.24
CA TYR A 305 17.89 3.62 -0.93
C TYR A 305 19.33 4.13 -1.06
N LYS A 306 19.50 5.43 -1.25
CA LYS A 306 20.83 6.06 -1.25
C LYS A 306 21.48 6.01 0.13
N GLU A 307 20.74 6.37 1.18
CA GLU A 307 21.23 6.34 2.57
C GLU A 307 21.63 4.92 2.98
N GLN A 308 20.78 3.94 2.67
CA GLN A 308 21.00 2.53 2.98
C GLN A 308 21.93 1.81 1.99
N LYS A 309 22.51 2.52 1.02
CA LYS A 309 23.42 1.99 -0.02
C LYS A 309 22.83 0.79 -0.79
N VAL A 310 21.52 0.76 -0.94
CA VAL A 310 20.80 -0.29 -1.68
C VAL A 310 21.12 -0.19 -3.17
N LEU A 311 21.10 1.03 -3.71
CA LEU A 311 21.34 1.35 -5.10
C LEU A 311 22.36 2.47 -5.22
N VAL A 312 23.21 2.40 -6.24
CA VAL A 312 24.16 3.47 -6.62
C VAL A 312 23.59 4.34 -7.74
N GLU A 313 24.18 5.49 -7.99
CA GLU A 313 23.65 6.47 -8.97
C GLU A 313 23.46 5.86 -10.38
N SER A 314 24.38 4.96 -10.80
CA SER A 314 24.25 4.23 -12.07
C SER A 314 23.06 3.28 -12.14
N ASP A 315 22.63 2.73 -11.01
CA ASP A 315 21.45 1.85 -10.95
C ASP A 315 20.16 2.63 -11.23
N TYR A 316 20.09 3.90 -10.78
CA TYR A 316 18.94 4.78 -11.05
C TYR A 316 18.82 5.15 -12.52
N ALA A 317 19.93 5.49 -13.17
CA ALA A 317 19.95 5.76 -14.61
C ALA A 317 19.49 4.53 -15.38
N SER A 318 20.05 3.36 -15.08
CA SER A 318 19.67 2.08 -15.69
C SER A 318 18.21 1.69 -15.44
N ALA A 319 17.66 2.01 -14.26
CA ALA A 319 16.26 1.73 -13.94
C ALA A 319 15.28 2.58 -14.74
N LEU A 320 15.64 3.84 -15.03
CA LEU A 320 14.82 4.72 -15.87
C LEU A 320 14.87 4.31 -17.34
N ASP A 321 16.04 3.86 -17.82
CA ASP A 321 16.21 3.38 -19.20
C ASP A 321 15.60 2.00 -19.44
N LYS A 322 15.47 1.18 -18.39
CA LYS A 322 14.89 -0.17 -18.43
C LYS A 322 13.44 -0.25 -18.00
N LEU A 323 12.73 0.89 -17.92
CA LEU A 323 11.28 0.85 -17.75
C LEU A 323 10.72 -0.08 -18.82
N PRO A 324 10.14 -1.24 -18.46
CA PRO A 324 9.67 -2.20 -19.45
C PRO A 324 8.74 -1.51 -20.42
N GLU A 325 8.78 -1.91 -21.71
CA GLU A 325 7.81 -1.47 -22.73
C GLU A 325 6.33 -1.63 -22.29
N LEU A 326 6.10 -2.37 -21.22
CA LEU A 326 4.83 -2.49 -20.47
C LEU A 326 4.24 -1.14 -20.03
N TYR A 327 5.05 -0.09 -19.86
CA TYR A 327 4.57 1.27 -19.55
C TYR A 327 4.06 2.03 -20.78
N ILE A 328 4.29 1.50 -21.99
CA ILE A 328 4.03 2.22 -23.26
C ILE A 328 2.86 1.57 -24.06
N LYS A 329 2.49 0.33 -23.74
CA LYS A 329 1.42 -0.38 -24.46
C LYS A 329 0.20 -0.59 -23.57
N GLN A 330 -0.61 0.44 -23.43
CA GLN A 330 -2.07 0.36 -23.16
C GLN A 330 -2.79 1.49 -23.86
#